data_5f8191acd8a42aecf432dc17f48a6eec
#
_entry.id   5f8191acd8a42aecf432dc17f48a6eec
#
_cell.length_a   1.000
_cell.length_b   1.000
_cell.length_c   1.000
_cell.angle_alpha   90.00
_cell.angle_beta   90.00
_cell.angle_gamma   90.00
#
_symmetry.space_group_name_H-M   'P 1'
#
loop_
_entity.id
_entity.type
_entity.pdbx_description
1 polymer ?
#
loop_
_entity_poly.entity_id
_entity_poly.type
_entity_poly.pdbx_seq_one_letter_code
_entity_poly.pdbx_strand_id
1 'polypeptide(L)'
;MTAAAPQSRIDLVRVAEMVAPRARVLDVGCGDGTLLRLLAESRQVDGRGIELSQRGVNDCVAKGLSVIQGDADTDLADYPDDAFDYVILSQTLQATRQPRVVMEHMLRIGRRAIVSFPNFGHWRIRAQIGFKGRMPVTENLSHSWYDTPNIHFCTIRDFVVLTRQIDAQIETSAALNSQGYPLQVNLPWWAWNLLGEQAVFLLRRRH
;
A
#
# COMPACT_ATOMS: atom_id res chain seq x y z
N MET A 1 -9.00 30.52 -7.07
CA MET A 1 -8.39 29.32 -6.48
C MET A 1 -8.58 28.19 -7.49
N THR A 2 -7.61 27.97 -8.34
CA THR A 2 -7.60 26.93 -9.36
C THR A 2 -7.41 25.57 -8.66
N ALA A 3 -8.42 24.71 -8.70
CA ALA A 3 -8.30 23.32 -8.27
C ALA A 3 -7.18 22.67 -9.10
N ALA A 4 -6.12 22.23 -8.44
CA ALA A 4 -5.08 21.44 -9.10
C ALA A 4 -5.76 20.20 -9.70
N ALA A 5 -5.50 19.94 -10.98
CA ALA A 5 -5.93 18.72 -11.64
C ALA A 5 -5.50 17.51 -10.81
N PRO A 6 -6.31 16.45 -10.70
CA PRO A 6 -5.93 15.27 -9.96
C PRO A 6 -4.64 14.72 -10.58
N GLN A 7 -3.53 14.80 -9.85
CA GLN A 7 -2.30 14.09 -10.22
C GLN A 7 -2.69 12.63 -10.41
N SER A 8 -2.47 12.12 -11.63
CA SER A 8 -2.77 10.72 -11.90
C SER A 8 -1.91 9.90 -10.93
N ARG A 9 -2.56 9.17 -10.03
CA ARG A 9 -1.89 8.32 -9.03
C ARG A 9 -1.26 7.12 -9.73
N ILE A 10 -0.09 7.35 -10.33
CA ILE A 10 0.68 6.37 -11.11
C ILE A 10 1.04 5.15 -10.24
N ASP A 11 1.21 5.36 -8.93
CA ASP A 11 1.38 4.30 -7.95
C ASP A 11 0.24 3.28 -8.00
N LEU A 12 -1.02 3.74 -8.12
CA LEU A 12 -2.19 2.86 -8.24
C LEU A 12 -2.23 2.11 -9.57
N VAL A 13 -1.77 2.74 -10.66
CA VAL A 13 -1.65 2.06 -11.96
C VAL A 13 -0.67 0.90 -11.86
N ARG A 14 0.45 1.07 -11.14
CA ARG A 14 1.42 -0.01 -10.90
C ARG A 14 0.85 -1.15 -10.08
N VAL A 15 0.05 -0.84 -9.06
CA VAL A 15 -0.70 -1.86 -8.32
C VAL A 15 -1.67 -2.61 -9.25
N ALA A 16 -2.42 -1.89 -10.08
CA ALA A 16 -3.37 -2.48 -11.01
C ALA A 16 -2.71 -3.38 -12.07
N GLU A 17 -1.50 -3.05 -12.53
CA GLU A 17 -0.74 -3.87 -13.47
C GLU A 17 -0.34 -5.24 -12.90
N MET A 18 -0.20 -5.36 -11.57
CA MET A 18 0.12 -6.62 -10.87
C MET A 18 -1.10 -7.52 -10.68
N VAL A 19 -2.32 -7.01 -10.90
CA VAL A 19 -3.57 -7.76 -10.71
C VAL A 19 -4.00 -8.41 -12.02
N ALA A 20 -4.29 -9.71 -11.98
CA ALA A 20 -4.82 -10.44 -13.13
C ALA A 20 -6.26 -9.98 -13.45
N PRO A 21 -6.65 -9.98 -14.73
CA PRO A 21 -8.04 -9.69 -15.11
C PRO A 21 -9.04 -10.65 -14.46
N ARG A 22 -10.21 -10.13 -14.10
CA ARG A 22 -11.33 -10.88 -13.50
C ARG A 22 -11.02 -11.54 -12.16
N ALA A 23 -9.97 -11.10 -11.47
CA ALA A 23 -9.61 -11.61 -10.16
C ALA A 23 -10.59 -11.12 -9.09
N ARG A 24 -10.72 -11.90 -7.99
CA ARG A 24 -11.38 -11.43 -6.77
C ARG A 24 -10.36 -10.66 -5.94
N VAL A 25 -10.68 -9.42 -5.61
CA VAL A 25 -9.76 -8.50 -4.95
C VAL A 25 -10.38 -7.96 -3.67
N LEU A 26 -9.62 -7.97 -2.57
CA LEU A 26 -9.92 -7.23 -1.35
C LEU A 26 -8.93 -6.07 -1.22
N ASP A 27 -9.44 -4.83 -1.20
CA ASP A 27 -8.65 -3.61 -0.96
C ASP A 27 -8.82 -3.17 0.50
N VAL A 28 -7.74 -3.27 1.28
CA VAL A 28 -7.73 -3.00 2.72
C VAL A 28 -7.29 -1.55 2.95
N GLY A 29 -8.16 -0.76 3.59
CA GLY A 29 -8.00 0.69 3.71
C GLY A 29 -8.20 1.36 2.35
N CYS A 30 -9.33 1.05 1.68
CA CYS A 30 -9.58 1.47 0.31
C CYS A 30 -9.84 2.98 0.14
N GLY A 31 -9.94 3.74 1.24
CA GLY A 31 -10.15 5.18 1.23
C GLY A 31 -11.41 5.58 0.48
N ASP A 32 -11.26 6.40 -0.56
CA ASP A 32 -12.36 6.86 -1.41
C ASP A 32 -12.72 5.89 -2.56
N GLY A 33 -12.08 4.71 -2.61
CA GLY A 33 -12.31 3.67 -3.60
C GLY A 33 -11.64 3.92 -4.96
N THR A 34 -10.72 4.88 -5.06
CA THR A 34 -10.05 5.20 -6.34
C THR A 34 -9.36 3.98 -6.94
N LEU A 35 -8.65 3.16 -6.13
CA LEU A 35 -8.00 1.93 -6.62
C LEU A 35 -9.03 0.89 -7.05
N LEU A 36 -10.07 0.64 -6.25
CA LEU A 36 -11.12 -0.32 -6.61
C LEU A 36 -11.81 0.02 -7.93
N ARG A 37 -12.11 1.30 -8.15
CA ARG A 37 -12.68 1.77 -9.41
C ARG A 37 -11.71 1.54 -10.58
N LEU A 38 -10.44 1.90 -10.43
CA LEU A 38 -9.42 1.66 -11.44
C LEU A 38 -9.31 0.18 -11.80
N LEU A 39 -9.33 -0.71 -10.81
CA LEU A 39 -9.27 -2.16 -11.00
C LEU A 39 -10.53 -2.69 -11.71
N ALA A 40 -11.73 -2.21 -11.33
CA ALA A 40 -12.97 -2.59 -11.99
C ALA A 40 -12.98 -2.17 -13.47
N GLU A 41 -12.57 -0.94 -13.78
CA GLU A 41 -12.55 -0.40 -15.14
C GLU A 41 -11.46 -1.04 -16.01
N SER A 42 -10.24 -1.19 -15.49
CA SER A 42 -9.07 -1.64 -16.28
C SER A 42 -8.88 -3.16 -16.32
N ARG A 43 -9.32 -3.88 -15.28
CA ARG A 43 -9.08 -5.31 -15.09
C ARG A 43 -10.36 -6.14 -14.91
N GLN A 44 -11.54 -5.51 -14.83
CA GLN A 44 -12.83 -6.18 -14.65
C GLN A 44 -12.86 -7.09 -13.40
N VAL A 45 -12.22 -6.67 -12.31
CA VAL A 45 -12.14 -7.45 -11.07
C VAL A 45 -13.49 -7.50 -10.33
N ASP A 46 -13.73 -8.57 -9.56
CA ASP A 46 -14.71 -8.58 -8.47
C ASP A 46 -14.03 -7.97 -7.25
N GLY A 47 -14.18 -6.63 -7.09
CA GLY A 47 -13.50 -5.85 -6.07
C GLY A 47 -14.37 -5.62 -4.85
N ARG A 48 -13.81 -5.86 -3.67
CA ARG A 48 -14.39 -5.52 -2.37
C ARG A 48 -13.42 -4.68 -1.58
N GLY A 49 -13.94 -3.77 -0.75
CA GLY A 49 -13.13 -2.92 0.11
C GLY A 49 -13.51 -3.04 1.57
N ILE A 50 -12.52 -2.81 2.42
CA ILE A 50 -12.70 -2.53 3.84
C ILE A 50 -12.07 -1.16 4.14
N GLU A 51 -12.81 -0.29 4.85
CA GLU A 51 -12.39 1.07 5.13
C GLU A 51 -12.81 1.46 6.55
N LEU A 52 -11.88 2.04 7.31
CA LEU A 52 -12.11 2.41 8.71
C LEU A 52 -13.07 3.60 8.83
N SER A 53 -12.92 4.60 7.98
CA SER A 53 -13.68 5.84 8.08
C SER A 53 -15.06 5.72 7.43
N GLN A 54 -16.11 6.09 8.15
CA GLN A 54 -17.48 6.13 7.59
C GLN A 54 -17.57 7.04 6.35
N ARG A 55 -16.77 8.10 6.30
CA ARG A 55 -16.72 9.00 5.13
C ARG A 55 -16.21 8.26 3.89
N GLY A 56 -15.10 7.53 4.02
CA GLY A 56 -14.53 6.74 2.91
C GLY A 56 -15.51 5.69 2.41
N VAL A 57 -16.20 4.98 3.33
CA VAL A 57 -17.27 4.03 2.99
C VAL A 57 -18.38 4.71 2.19
N ASN A 58 -18.88 5.87 2.64
CA ASN A 58 -19.93 6.61 1.95
C ASN A 58 -19.48 7.07 0.55
N ASP A 59 -18.23 7.54 0.42
CA ASP A 59 -17.65 7.95 -0.86
C ASP A 59 -17.56 6.77 -1.85
N CYS A 60 -17.22 5.58 -1.36
CA CYS A 60 -17.18 4.35 -2.15
C CYS A 60 -18.58 3.90 -2.59
N VAL A 61 -19.54 3.86 -1.66
CA VAL A 61 -20.92 3.47 -1.95
C VAL A 61 -21.58 4.41 -2.94
N ALA A 62 -21.32 5.73 -2.82
CA ALA A 62 -21.80 6.72 -3.80
C ALA A 62 -21.26 6.47 -5.23
N LYS A 63 -20.10 5.81 -5.36
CA LYS A 63 -19.49 5.38 -6.63
C LYS A 63 -19.94 3.98 -7.08
N GLY A 64 -20.86 3.33 -6.35
CA GLY A 64 -21.33 1.97 -6.65
C GLY A 64 -20.35 0.85 -6.32
N LEU A 65 -19.36 1.11 -5.46
CA LEU A 65 -18.35 0.14 -5.05
C LEU A 65 -18.83 -0.69 -3.84
N SER A 66 -18.45 -1.97 -3.79
CA SER A 66 -18.77 -2.87 -2.68
C SER A 66 -17.76 -2.69 -1.56
N VAL A 67 -18.08 -1.88 -0.56
CA VAL A 67 -17.20 -1.57 0.57
C VAL A 67 -17.97 -1.71 1.89
N ILE A 68 -17.28 -2.24 2.90
CA ILE A 68 -17.78 -2.31 4.28
C ILE A 68 -16.93 -1.45 5.20
N GLN A 69 -17.53 -0.96 6.27
CA GLN A 69 -16.76 -0.34 7.34
C GLN A 69 -16.09 -1.42 8.20
N GLY A 70 -14.79 -1.24 8.46
CA GLY A 70 -14.03 -2.16 9.29
C GLY A 70 -12.61 -1.69 9.55
N ASP A 71 -11.99 -2.30 10.56
CA ASP A 71 -10.61 -2.03 10.99
C ASP A 71 -9.70 -3.19 10.51
N ALA A 72 -8.68 -2.85 9.72
CA ALA A 72 -7.70 -3.83 9.23
C ALA A 72 -6.96 -4.58 10.36
N ASP A 73 -6.81 -3.96 11.52
CA ASP A 73 -6.12 -4.54 12.67
C ASP A 73 -6.94 -5.62 13.41
N THR A 74 -8.27 -5.65 13.23
CA THR A 74 -9.18 -6.56 13.96
C THR A 74 -9.99 -7.45 13.03
N ASP A 75 -10.57 -6.90 11.97
CA ASP A 75 -11.64 -7.56 11.22
C ASP A 75 -11.11 -8.50 10.13
N LEU A 76 -9.83 -8.41 9.77
CA LEU A 76 -9.21 -9.36 8.84
C LEU A 76 -9.18 -10.79 9.40
N ALA A 77 -9.23 -10.98 10.71
CA ALA A 77 -9.28 -12.30 11.34
C ALA A 77 -10.50 -13.11 10.91
N ASP A 78 -11.64 -12.45 10.64
CA ASP A 78 -12.93 -13.07 10.33
C ASP A 78 -13.07 -13.52 8.88
N TYR A 79 -12.13 -13.11 7.99
CA TYR A 79 -12.16 -13.51 6.59
C TYR A 79 -11.67 -14.96 6.42
N PRO A 80 -12.32 -15.77 5.54
CA PRO A 80 -11.87 -17.13 5.25
C PRO A 80 -10.49 -17.16 4.56
N ASP A 81 -9.79 -18.27 4.71
CA ASP A 81 -8.55 -18.53 3.98
C ASP A 81 -8.82 -18.62 2.47
N ASP A 82 -7.88 -18.11 1.66
CA ASP A 82 -7.92 -18.14 0.19
C ASP A 82 -9.22 -17.58 -0.43
N ALA A 83 -9.92 -16.69 0.30
CA ALA A 83 -11.18 -16.09 -0.16
C ALA A 83 -11.01 -15.20 -1.39
N PHE A 84 -9.82 -14.60 -1.55
CA PHE A 84 -9.48 -13.69 -2.64
C PHE A 84 -8.26 -14.16 -3.42
N ASP A 85 -8.18 -13.74 -4.68
CA ASP A 85 -6.99 -13.98 -5.49
C ASP A 85 -5.89 -12.98 -5.13
N TYR A 86 -6.28 -11.74 -4.77
CA TYR A 86 -5.39 -10.68 -4.28
C TYR A 86 -5.98 -9.95 -3.09
N VAL A 87 -5.16 -9.69 -2.08
CA VAL A 87 -5.44 -8.73 -1.00
C VAL A 87 -4.46 -7.57 -1.14
N ILE A 88 -4.97 -6.35 -1.20
CA ILE A 88 -4.18 -5.15 -1.46
C ILE A 88 -4.18 -4.27 -0.22
N LEU A 89 -3.02 -3.73 0.14
CA LEU A 89 -2.83 -2.72 1.19
C LEU A 89 -2.01 -1.58 0.60
N SER A 90 -2.70 -0.60 0.03
CA SER A 90 -2.07 0.51 -0.68
C SER A 90 -1.91 1.72 0.23
N GLN A 91 -0.65 2.11 0.52
CA GLN A 91 -0.31 3.28 1.35
C GLN A 91 -0.94 3.27 2.76
N THR A 92 -1.24 2.09 3.29
CA THR A 92 -1.95 1.93 4.58
C THR A 92 -1.10 1.20 5.62
N LEU A 93 -0.10 0.40 5.22
CA LEU A 93 0.72 -0.42 6.14
C LEU A 93 1.28 0.38 7.33
N GLN A 94 1.79 1.57 7.07
CA GLN A 94 2.39 2.45 8.09
C GLN A 94 1.37 3.05 9.06
N ALA A 95 0.08 2.96 8.75
CA ALA A 95 -1.02 3.44 9.60
C ALA A 95 -1.68 2.33 10.43
N THR A 96 -1.40 1.06 10.17
CA THR A 96 -1.90 -0.07 10.97
C THR A 96 -1.16 -0.16 12.30
N ARG A 97 -1.86 -0.60 13.35
CA ARG A 97 -1.26 -0.77 14.69
C ARG A 97 -0.38 -2.01 14.79
N GLN A 98 -0.73 -3.07 14.06
CA GLN A 98 -0.05 -4.36 14.07
C GLN A 98 0.32 -4.81 12.64
N PRO A 99 1.26 -4.12 11.95
CA PRO A 99 1.57 -4.36 10.53
C PRO A 99 1.92 -5.82 10.22
N ARG A 100 2.62 -6.51 11.13
CA ARG A 100 2.98 -7.91 10.98
C ARG A 100 1.74 -8.81 10.93
N VAL A 101 0.82 -8.63 11.88
CA VAL A 101 -0.41 -9.43 11.98
C VAL A 101 -1.30 -9.18 10.76
N VAL A 102 -1.44 -7.91 10.35
CA VAL A 102 -2.18 -7.53 9.14
C VAL A 102 -1.59 -8.24 7.91
N MET A 103 -0.27 -8.25 7.75
CA MET A 103 0.41 -8.93 6.64
C MET A 103 0.21 -10.46 6.66
N GLU A 104 0.25 -11.08 7.83
CA GLU A 104 -0.01 -12.52 7.99
C GLU A 104 -1.47 -12.85 7.60
N HIS A 105 -2.45 -12.03 8.00
CA HIS A 105 -3.85 -12.17 7.56
C HIS A 105 -4.01 -11.95 6.05
N MET A 106 -3.39 -10.94 5.47
CA MET A 106 -3.45 -10.72 4.02
C MET A 106 -2.96 -11.94 3.23
N LEU A 107 -1.85 -12.55 3.67
CA LEU A 107 -1.29 -13.76 3.06
C LEU A 107 -2.13 -15.02 3.32
N ARG A 108 -2.96 -15.04 4.36
CA ARG A 108 -3.92 -16.11 4.65
C ARG A 108 -5.18 -15.98 3.79
N ILE A 109 -5.72 -14.76 3.70
CA ILE A 109 -6.99 -14.44 3.02
C ILE A 109 -6.81 -14.47 1.50
N GLY A 110 -5.66 -14.01 1.00
CA GLY A 110 -5.37 -13.92 -0.42
C GLY A 110 -4.28 -14.90 -0.86
N ARG A 111 -4.45 -15.43 -2.09
CA ARG A 111 -3.39 -16.20 -2.74
C ARG A 111 -2.13 -15.35 -2.98
N ARG A 112 -2.33 -14.05 -3.16
CA ARG A 112 -1.29 -13.03 -3.27
C ARG A 112 -1.65 -11.80 -2.46
N ALA A 113 -0.63 -11.12 -1.94
CA ALA A 113 -0.78 -9.83 -1.28
C ALA A 113 0.00 -8.76 -2.06
N ILE A 114 -0.61 -7.59 -2.27
CA ILE A 114 0.06 -6.42 -2.84
C ILE A 114 0.14 -5.36 -1.76
N VAL A 115 1.35 -4.85 -1.51
CA VAL A 115 1.58 -3.84 -0.48
C VAL A 115 2.36 -2.69 -1.06
N SER A 116 1.89 -1.47 -0.83
CA SER A 116 2.64 -0.25 -1.14
C SER A 116 2.76 0.65 0.08
N PHE A 117 3.89 1.32 0.21
CA PHE A 117 4.17 2.23 1.33
C PHE A 117 5.22 3.28 0.96
N PRO A 118 5.23 4.46 1.64
CA PRO A 118 6.28 5.45 1.53
C PRO A 118 7.55 4.95 2.21
N ASN A 119 8.70 5.14 1.57
CA ASN A 119 9.99 4.68 2.07
C ASN A 119 10.67 5.73 2.95
N PHE A 120 10.66 5.56 4.25
CA PHE A 120 11.39 6.40 5.20
C PHE A 120 12.92 6.29 5.09
N GLY A 121 13.43 5.30 4.36
CA GLY A 121 14.87 5.11 4.10
C GLY A 121 15.44 5.99 2.99
N HIS A 122 14.63 6.81 2.30
CA HIS A 122 15.06 7.66 1.19
C HIS A 122 16.09 8.70 1.63
N TRP A 123 17.08 9.00 0.76
CA TRP A 123 18.21 9.86 1.09
C TRP A 123 17.79 11.29 1.51
N ARG A 124 16.75 11.87 0.92
CA ARG A 124 16.22 13.20 1.31
C ARG A 124 15.73 13.23 2.74
N ILE A 125 15.03 12.16 3.17
CA ILE A 125 14.53 12.00 4.55
C ILE A 125 15.71 11.95 5.50
N ARG A 126 16.70 11.11 5.20
CA ARG A 126 17.93 10.98 6.01
C ARG A 126 18.69 12.32 6.11
N ALA A 127 18.81 13.04 4.98
CA ALA A 127 19.46 14.34 4.95
C ALA A 127 18.70 15.38 5.78
N GLN A 128 17.36 15.42 5.71
CA GLN A 128 16.55 16.32 6.54
C GLN A 128 16.73 16.04 8.03
N ILE A 129 16.68 14.78 8.45
CA ILE A 129 16.87 14.40 9.85
C ILE A 129 18.31 14.71 10.28
N GLY A 130 19.31 14.29 9.49
CA GLY A 130 20.73 14.43 9.84
C GLY A 130 21.22 15.87 9.87
N PHE A 131 20.83 16.70 8.90
CA PHE A 131 21.33 18.09 8.80
C PHE A 131 20.41 19.12 9.45
N LYS A 132 19.09 18.90 9.45
CA LYS A 132 18.12 19.86 10.00
C LYS A 132 17.60 19.47 11.38
N GLY A 133 17.82 18.23 11.84
CA GLY A 133 17.29 17.73 13.12
C GLY A 133 15.77 17.78 13.21
N ARG A 134 15.04 17.71 12.07
CA ARG A 134 13.57 17.80 12.01
C ARG A 134 13.00 16.62 11.26
N MET A 135 11.81 16.17 11.70
CA MET A 135 11.04 15.16 10.96
C MET A 135 10.69 15.67 9.57
N PRO A 136 10.83 14.82 8.55
CA PRO A 136 10.62 15.22 7.16
C PRO A 136 9.15 15.46 6.88
N VAL A 137 8.90 16.49 6.07
CA VAL A 137 7.62 16.70 5.39
C VAL A 137 7.94 16.71 3.89
N THR A 138 7.36 15.77 3.14
CA THR A 138 7.58 15.58 1.70
C THR A 138 6.24 15.38 1.01
N GLU A 139 6.23 15.29 -0.33
CA GLU A 139 5.00 15.01 -1.08
C GLU A 139 4.32 13.70 -0.63
N ASN A 140 5.11 12.65 -0.36
CA ASN A 140 4.63 11.35 0.10
C ASN A 140 4.44 11.25 1.62
N LEU A 141 4.95 12.21 2.37
CA LEU A 141 4.83 12.34 3.84
C LEU A 141 4.37 13.77 4.14
N SER A 142 3.14 14.08 3.74
CA SER A 142 2.60 15.44 3.73
C SER A 142 2.18 15.98 5.10
N HIS A 143 2.15 15.12 6.12
CA HIS A 143 1.69 15.48 7.47
C HIS A 143 2.84 15.91 8.38
N SER A 144 2.55 16.81 9.31
CA SER A 144 3.45 17.13 10.42
C SER A 144 3.60 15.92 11.36
N TRP A 145 4.71 15.84 12.08
CA TRP A 145 4.99 14.71 13.00
C TRP A 145 3.92 14.49 14.08
N TYR A 146 3.17 15.52 14.45
CA TYR A 146 2.12 15.48 15.47
C TYR A 146 0.70 15.27 14.89
N ASP A 147 0.53 15.30 13.58
CA ASP A 147 -0.76 15.20 12.87
C ASP A 147 -0.71 14.16 11.73
N THR A 148 0.14 13.17 11.88
CA THR A 148 0.33 12.12 10.86
C THR A 148 -0.45 10.86 11.23
N PRO A 149 -1.15 10.23 10.26
CA PRO A 149 -1.70 8.89 10.44
C PRO A 149 -0.62 7.81 10.42
N ASN A 150 0.62 8.15 10.00
CA ASN A 150 1.72 7.21 9.88
C ASN A 150 2.35 6.96 11.25
N ILE A 151 1.99 5.87 11.90
CA ILE A 151 2.50 5.49 13.23
C ILE A 151 3.76 4.61 13.15
N HIS A 152 4.02 3.98 12.00
CA HIS A 152 5.21 3.18 11.76
C HIS A 152 6.04 3.73 10.60
N PHE A 153 7.35 3.87 10.82
CA PHE A 153 8.29 4.38 9.82
C PHE A 153 8.95 3.21 9.10
N CYS A 154 8.30 2.72 8.04
CA CYS A 154 8.79 1.59 7.26
C CYS A 154 9.85 2.00 6.25
N THR A 155 10.92 1.24 6.12
CA THR A 155 11.88 1.34 5.01
C THR A 155 11.77 0.11 4.10
N ILE A 156 12.22 0.21 2.85
CA ILE A 156 12.26 -0.93 1.93
C ILE A 156 13.03 -2.10 2.54
N ARG A 157 14.14 -1.84 3.24
CA ARG A 157 14.95 -2.89 3.86
C ARG A 157 14.23 -3.56 5.03
N ASP A 158 13.55 -2.79 5.87
CA ASP A 158 12.79 -3.35 7.00
C ASP A 158 11.63 -4.21 6.49
N PHE A 159 10.94 -3.77 5.44
CA PHE A 159 9.88 -4.55 4.81
C PHE A 159 10.40 -5.89 4.25
N VAL A 160 11.55 -5.89 3.56
CA VAL A 160 12.19 -7.13 3.07
C VAL A 160 12.58 -8.06 4.21
N VAL A 161 12.99 -7.53 5.38
CA VAL A 161 13.24 -8.35 6.58
C VAL A 161 11.92 -8.93 7.11
N LEU A 162 10.86 -8.12 7.19
CA LEU A 162 9.54 -8.56 7.63
C LEU A 162 9.00 -9.69 6.73
N THR A 163 9.11 -9.58 5.41
CA THR A 163 8.63 -10.64 4.49
C THR A 163 9.29 -11.99 4.77
N ARG A 164 10.58 -12.01 5.14
CA ARG A 164 11.28 -13.24 5.52
C ARG A 164 10.79 -13.81 6.86
N GLN A 165 10.46 -12.94 7.82
CA GLN A 165 10.00 -13.35 9.16
C GLN A 165 8.58 -13.94 9.14
N ILE A 166 7.76 -13.58 8.16
CA ILE A 166 6.39 -14.10 7.97
C ILE A 166 6.30 -15.15 6.84
N ASP A 167 7.45 -15.71 6.43
CA ASP A 167 7.54 -16.71 5.36
C ASP A 167 6.84 -16.30 4.05
N ALA A 168 6.88 -15.00 3.72
CA ALA A 168 6.41 -14.48 2.46
C ALA A 168 7.49 -14.50 1.38
N GLN A 169 7.12 -14.91 0.18
CA GLN A 169 7.98 -14.82 -1.00
C GLN A 169 7.63 -13.56 -1.80
N ILE A 170 8.62 -12.74 -2.12
CA ILE A 170 8.48 -11.60 -3.03
C ILE A 170 8.47 -12.16 -4.47
N GLU A 171 7.34 -12.02 -5.18
CA GLU A 171 7.23 -12.39 -6.61
C GLU A 171 7.68 -11.23 -7.52
N THR A 172 7.26 -10.03 -7.19
CA THR A 172 7.59 -8.80 -7.95
C THR A 172 7.72 -7.63 -6.98
N SER A 173 8.57 -6.68 -7.34
CA SER A 173 8.74 -5.46 -6.57
C SER A 173 9.13 -4.30 -7.46
N ALA A 174 8.76 -3.09 -7.07
CA ALA A 174 9.17 -1.85 -7.73
C ALA A 174 9.44 -0.77 -6.67
N ALA A 175 10.57 -0.09 -6.82
CA ALA A 175 10.81 1.17 -6.14
C ALA A 175 10.37 2.31 -7.06
N LEU A 176 9.62 3.27 -6.52
CA LEU A 176 9.01 4.36 -7.27
C LEU A 176 9.60 5.70 -6.82
N ASN A 177 9.62 6.68 -7.73
CA ASN A 177 9.90 8.07 -7.40
C ASN A 177 8.65 8.76 -6.81
N SER A 178 8.73 10.06 -6.48
CA SER A 178 7.60 10.85 -5.94
C SER A 178 6.36 10.88 -6.84
N GLN A 179 6.55 10.76 -8.14
CA GLN A 179 5.48 10.77 -9.13
C GLN A 179 4.87 9.38 -9.40
N GLY A 180 5.40 8.32 -8.75
CA GLY A 180 4.93 6.94 -8.93
C GLY A 180 5.58 6.19 -10.11
N TYR A 181 6.55 6.78 -10.81
CA TYR A 181 7.29 6.07 -11.86
C TYR A 181 8.33 5.12 -11.28
N PRO A 182 8.47 3.90 -11.82
CA PRO A 182 9.47 2.95 -11.35
C PRO A 182 10.88 3.44 -11.66
N LEU A 183 11.78 3.18 -10.72
CA LEU A 183 13.20 3.28 -10.98
C LEU A 183 13.59 2.16 -11.94
N GLN A 184 14.03 2.52 -13.16
CA GLN A 184 14.28 1.58 -14.27
C GLN A 184 15.56 0.72 -14.10
N VAL A 185 16.10 0.64 -12.90
CA VAL A 185 17.38 -0.04 -12.64
C VAL A 185 17.14 -1.15 -11.62
N ASN A 186 17.56 -2.37 -12.00
CA ASN A 186 17.58 -3.49 -11.07
C ASN A 186 18.74 -3.33 -10.09
N LEU A 187 18.49 -2.66 -8.98
CA LEU A 187 19.45 -2.34 -7.96
C LEU A 187 19.29 -3.23 -6.73
N PRO A 188 20.34 -3.46 -5.94
CA PRO A 188 20.22 -4.15 -4.66
C PRO A 188 19.34 -3.34 -3.69
N TRP A 189 18.75 -4.05 -2.70
CA TRP A 189 17.79 -3.46 -1.75
C TRP A 189 18.30 -2.21 -1.04
N TRP A 190 19.61 -2.11 -0.76
CA TRP A 190 20.19 -0.92 -0.12
C TRP A 190 20.11 0.32 -1.00
N ALA A 191 20.29 0.15 -2.32
CA ALA A 191 20.21 1.26 -3.27
C ALA A 191 18.76 1.67 -3.53
N TRP A 192 17.82 0.71 -3.66
CA TRP A 192 16.40 1.01 -3.70
C TRP A 192 15.93 1.72 -2.43
N ASN A 193 16.44 1.30 -1.26
CA ASN A 193 16.14 1.95 0.02
C ASN A 193 16.64 3.39 0.09
N LEU A 194 17.72 3.72 -0.63
CA LEU A 194 18.27 5.07 -0.69
C LEU A 194 17.56 5.96 -1.72
N LEU A 195 17.19 5.41 -2.87
CA LEU A 195 16.75 6.15 -4.06
C LEU A 195 15.24 6.12 -4.28
N GLY A 196 14.54 5.08 -3.82
CA GLY A 196 13.09 4.94 -3.93
C GLY A 196 12.37 5.77 -2.87
N GLU A 197 11.38 6.55 -3.28
CA GLU A 197 10.52 7.33 -2.37
C GLU A 197 9.32 6.51 -1.89
N GLN A 198 8.88 5.56 -2.72
CA GLN A 198 7.83 4.60 -2.42
C GLN A 198 8.25 3.22 -2.90
N ALA A 199 7.57 2.19 -2.42
CA ALA A 199 7.75 0.83 -2.91
C ALA A 199 6.41 0.11 -3.06
N VAL A 200 6.35 -0.81 -4.04
CA VAL A 200 5.24 -1.73 -4.24
C VAL A 200 5.80 -3.14 -4.30
N PHE A 201 5.17 -4.06 -3.59
CA PHE A 201 5.55 -5.47 -3.52
C PHE A 201 4.36 -6.36 -3.82
N LEU A 202 4.57 -7.36 -4.68
CA LEU A 202 3.67 -8.49 -4.86
C LEU A 202 4.27 -9.69 -4.12
N LEU A 203 3.50 -10.24 -3.21
CA LEU A 203 3.90 -11.31 -2.30
C LEU A 203 3.00 -12.53 -2.46
N ARG A 204 3.54 -13.70 -2.14
CA ARG A 204 2.75 -14.91 -1.89
C ARG A 204 3.24 -15.62 -0.64
N ARG A 205 2.41 -16.50 -0.07
CA ARG A 205 2.84 -17.40 1.00
C ARG A 205 3.90 -18.37 0.45
N ARG A 206 4.93 -18.63 1.23
CA ARG A 206 5.87 -19.72 0.95
C ARG A 206 5.21 -21.03 1.44
N HIS A 207 5.06 -21.99 0.54
CA HIS A 207 4.56 -23.33 0.87
C HIS A 207 5.69 -24.20 1.39
#